data_2e20f422458a770ff92978734ecc5573
#
_entry.id   2e20f422458a770ff92978734ecc5573
#
_cell.length_a   1.000
_cell.length_b   1.000
_cell.length_c   1.000
_cell.angle_alpha   90.00
_cell.angle_beta   90.00
_cell.angle_gamma   90.00
#
_symmetry.space_group_name_H-M   'P 1'
#
loop_
_entity.id
_entity.type
_entity.pdbx_description
1 polymer ?
#
loop_
_entity_poly.entity_id
_entity_poly.type
_entity_poly.pdbx_seq_one_letter_code
_entity_poly.pdbx_strand_id
1 'polypeptide(L)'
;MNMIQSAKDQIAALTRSAYRAAVQEGLLPDGVETVPAVEIPKDTANGDYTTTFCLAASKAMRKNPREVANILTQHMKLDGTYFTSVEIAGPGFLNFRLGEKWYADVVEDVEREADAYGRGEGLKGKKYMVEFVSANPTGPMHMGNARGGVLGDTLASVLDWSGANVWREFYVNDFGNQIEKFAKSIEARYFQLIKGEDAVEFPEDGYHGDDIKELAQAFYAEHGESYLDKTEAERHADMARFGLDRNIPKMKSDLERYGIKFDEWFFESSLHESGFVADTAKKLTDLGWTYEKDSALWVKTAEIMRDQYRKQGKKDEDIDKLGLKDDVLRRANGFYTYLAGDIAYHRNKFEVRGFDKVINIWGADHHGHVARLKGAIDALGLDGTNRLDIVLMQLVKLVRDGEVVRMSKRTGKTISLSDLLDEIPVDACRYFFNAKPDTQMDFDLGLAVREDSENPVYYIQYAYARICSLLKTVADEGRSVPATDKADLSLLSGEQERALIKELANFSEEIRMAARDYDPSYINRYLMRLAGAFHRFYNACRIKGEADDVANARLLLAAATRQVLANGLTILGLSKPEKM
;
A
#
# COMPACT_ATOMS: atom_id res chain seq x y z
N MET A 1 -13.46 -12.62 -11.33
CA MET A 1 -14.18 -13.24 -10.14
C MET A 1 -13.15 -13.81 -9.15
N ASN A 2 -13.41 -13.80 -7.83
CA ASN A 2 -12.49 -14.47 -6.89
C ASN A 2 -12.82 -15.97 -6.81
N MET A 3 -12.08 -16.79 -7.55
CA MET A 3 -12.31 -18.24 -7.65
C MET A 3 -12.10 -19.00 -6.34
N ILE A 4 -11.22 -18.51 -5.47
CA ILE A 4 -11.02 -19.07 -4.11
C ILE A 4 -12.25 -18.79 -3.25
N GLN A 5 -12.78 -17.56 -3.27
CA GLN A 5 -13.99 -17.24 -2.52
C GLN A 5 -15.20 -17.99 -3.05
N SER A 6 -15.32 -18.12 -4.38
CA SER A 6 -16.38 -18.91 -5.00
C SER A 6 -16.38 -20.38 -4.56
N ALA A 7 -15.20 -21.00 -4.51
CA ALA A 7 -15.05 -22.36 -3.98
C ALA A 7 -15.44 -22.47 -2.50
N LYS A 8 -15.00 -21.52 -1.67
CA LYS A 8 -15.38 -21.46 -0.25
C LYS A 8 -16.88 -21.29 -0.05
N ASP A 9 -17.52 -20.44 -0.84
CA ASP A 9 -18.96 -20.19 -0.78
C ASP A 9 -19.76 -21.43 -1.20
N GLN A 10 -19.28 -22.17 -2.20
CA GLN A 10 -19.90 -23.45 -2.60
C GLN A 10 -19.81 -24.49 -1.46
N ILE A 11 -18.67 -24.63 -0.78
CA ILE A 11 -18.54 -25.54 0.38
C ILE A 11 -19.49 -25.12 1.50
N ALA A 12 -19.58 -23.82 1.79
CA ALA A 12 -20.50 -23.33 2.79
C ALA A 12 -21.96 -23.61 2.44
N ALA A 13 -22.32 -23.44 1.17
CA ALA A 13 -23.65 -23.76 0.65
C ALA A 13 -23.96 -25.27 0.70
N LEU A 14 -23.03 -26.11 0.25
CA LEU A 14 -23.13 -27.57 0.33
C LEU A 14 -23.33 -28.06 1.77
N THR A 15 -22.54 -27.53 2.69
CA THR A 15 -22.62 -27.89 4.12
C THR A 15 -23.96 -27.50 4.72
N ARG A 16 -24.46 -26.29 4.41
CA ARG A 16 -25.79 -25.84 4.86
C ARG A 16 -26.93 -26.64 4.26
N SER A 17 -26.84 -26.98 2.96
CA SER A 17 -27.83 -27.79 2.28
C SER A 17 -27.90 -29.21 2.85
N ALA A 18 -26.76 -29.84 3.05
CA ALA A 18 -26.66 -31.17 3.67
C ALA A 18 -27.20 -31.15 5.12
N TYR A 19 -26.88 -30.11 5.89
CA TYR A 19 -27.45 -29.95 7.25
C TYR A 19 -28.97 -29.85 7.23
N ARG A 20 -29.55 -29.01 6.36
CA ARG A 20 -31.01 -28.88 6.22
C ARG A 20 -31.68 -30.19 5.85
N ALA A 21 -31.11 -30.95 4.89
CA ALA A 21 -31.61 -32.24 4.53
C ALA A 21 -31.62 -33.23 5.70
N ALA A 22 -30.51 -33.28 6.45
CA ALA A 22 -30.39 -34.13 7.64
C ALA A 22 -31.36 -33.74 8.75
N VAL A 23 -31.68 -32.46 8.90
CA VAL A 23 -32.71 -31.97 9.85
C VAL A 23 -34.11 -32.42 9.41
N GLN A 24 -34.44 -32.30 8.10
CA GLN A 24 -35.74 -32.76 7.57
C GLN A 24 -35.95 -34.27 7.76
N GLU A 25 -34.90 -35.07 7.72
CA GLU A 25 -34.95 -36.50 7.99
C GLU A 25 -34.89 -36.84 9.51
N GLY A 26 -34.81 -35.85 10.38
CA GLY A 26 -34.74 -36.05 11.83
C GLY A 26 -33.39 -36.57 12.35
N LEU A 27 -32.36 -36.58 11.53
CA LEU A 27 -31.02 -37.08 11.88
C LEU A 27 -30.19 -36.09 12.70
N LEU A 28 -30.42 -34.79 12.50
CA LEU A 28 -29.78 -33.69 13.22
C LEU A 28 -30.85 -32.73 13.80
N PRO A 29 -30.55 -32.09 14.96
CA PRO A 29 -31.46 -31.10 15.54
C PRO A 29 -31.51 -29.84 14.69
N ASP A 30 -32.66 -29.17 14.67
CA ASP A 30 -32.83 -27.86 14.02
C ASP A 30 -32.27 -26.70 14.89
N GLY A 31 -32.09 -25.53 14.27
CA GLY A 31 -31.73 -24.28 14.97
C GLY A 31 -30.23 -24.12 15.26
N VAL A 32 -29.34 -24.86 14.60
CA VAL A 32 -27.89 -24.67 14.74
C VAL A 32 -27.42 -23.57 13.78
N GLU A 33 -27.06 -22.42 14.34
CA GLU A 33 -26.67 -21.20 13.59
C GLU A 33 -25.18 -21.15 13.22
N THR A 34 -24.42 -22.21 13.44
CA THR A 34 -22.98 -22.27 13.12
C THR A 34 -22.74 -22.02 11.65
N VAL A 35 -21.92 -21.01 11.35
CA VAL A 35 -21.49 -20.71 9.97
C VAL A 35 -20.32 -21.63 9.62
N PRO A 36 -20.34 -22.31 8.45
CA PRO A 36 -19.21 -23.12 8.01
C PRO A 36 -18.00 -22.24 7.72
N ALA A 37 -16.96 -22.35 8.54
CA ALA A 37 -15.65 -21.79 8.23
C ALA A 37 -14.95 -22.73 7.24
N VAL A 38 -14.39 -22.17 6.17
CA VAL A 38 -13.69 -22.91 5.10
C VAL A 38 -12.27 -22.38 4.97
N GLU A 39 -11.32 -23.28 5.05
CA GLU A 39 -9.89 -22.96 5.04
C GLU A 39 -9.16 -23.78 3.95
N ILE A 40 -7.99 -23.33 3.55
CA ILE A 40 -7.05 -24.09 2.73
C ILE A 40 -6.14 -24.86 3.70
N PRO A 41 -6.11 -26.20 3.65
CA PRO A 41 -5.26 -26.99 4.55
C PRO A 41 -3.78 -26.70 4.29
N LYS A 42 -2.97 -26.69 5.34
CA LYS A 42 -1.50 -26.53 5.22
C LYS A 42 -0.85 -27.70 4.48
N ASP A 43 -1.37 -28.91 4.70
CA ASP A 43 -0.91 -30.12 4.03
C ASP A 43 -1.88 -30.47 2.91
N THR A 44 -1.39 -30.47 1.68
CA THR A 44 -2.15 -30.78 0.46
C THR A 44 -2.69 -32.23 0.43
N ALA A 45 -2.12 -33.13 1.23
CA ALA A 45 -2.67 -34.48 1.41
C ALA A 45 -4.11 -34.44 1.96
N ASN A 46 -4.45 -33.40 2.72
CA ASN A 46 -5.78 -33.18 3.28
C ASN A 46 -6.76 -32.50 2.30
N GLY A 47 -6.50 -32.52 1.00
CA GLY A 47 -7.37 -31.91 -0.02
C GLY A 47 -7.01 -30.45 -0.34
N ASP A 48 -7.90 -29.81 -1.10
CA ASP A 48 -7.73 -28.41 -1.53
C ASP A 48 -8.39 -27.43 -0.57
N TYR A 49 -9.49 -27.82 0.06
CA TYR A 49 -10.22 -27.07 1.07
C TYR A 49 -10.67 -27.97 2.20
N THR A 50 -10.84 -27.39 3.39
CA THR A 50 -11.38 -28.08 4.56
C THR A 50 -12.39 -27.20 5.28
N THR A 51 -13.38 -27.81 5.93
CA THR A 51 -14.25 -27.11 6.89
C THR A 51 -14.26 -27.82 8.25
N THR A 52 -14.24 -27.01 9.30
CA THR A 52 -14.33 -27.42 10.70
C THR A 52 -15.78 -27.41 11.20
N PHE A 53 -16.78 -27.27 10.34
CA PHE A 53 -18.19 -27.12 10.71
C PHE A 53 -18.68 -28.18 11.69
N CYS A 54 -18.37 -29.46 11.43
CA CYS A 54 -18.82 -30.56 12.30
C CYS A 54 -18.23 -30.48 13.71
N LEU A 55 -17.00 -30.00 13.84
CA LEU A 55 -16.36 -29.76 15.13
C LEU A 55 -17.03 -28.60 15.87
N ALA A 56 -17.23 -27.49 15.21
CA ALA A 56 -17.82 -26.28 15.79
C ALA A 56 -19.28 -26.47 16.20
N ALA A 57 -20.05 -27.22 15.39
CA ALA A 57 -21.48 -27.46 15.61
C ALA A 57 -21.81 -28.64 16.54
N SER A 58 -20.86 -29.53 16.81
CA SER A 58 -21.05 -30.78 17.54
C SER A 58 -21.73 -30.62 18.90
N LYS A 59 -21.33 -29.59 19.66
CA LYS A 59 -21.90 -29.30 21.00
C LYS A 59 -23.38 -28.90 20.89
N ALA A 60 -23.73 -28.06 19.93
CA ALA A 60 -25.11 -27.63 19.70
C ALA A 60 -25.96 -28.80 19.18
N MET A 61 -25.38 -29.66 18.35
CA MET A 61 -26.04 -30.86 17.80
C MET A 61 -26.09 -32.03 18.77
N ARG A 62 -25.37 -31.95 19.90
CA ARG A 62 -25.26 -33.04 20.92
C ARG A 62 -24.85 -34.38 20.30
N LYS A 63 -23.97 -34.35 19.29
CA LYS A 63 -23.46 -35.49 18.57
C LYS A 63 -21.95 -35.43 18.43
N ASN A 64 -21.32 -36.61 18.27
CA ASN A 64 -19.90 -36.67 17.97
C ASN A 64 -19.60 -36.02 16.63
N PRO A 65 -18.58 -35.15 16.51
CA PRO A 65 -18.27 -34.45 15.25
C PRO A 65 -18.10 -35.39 14.04
N ARG A 66 -17.51 -36.57 14.23
CA ARG A 66 -17.35 -37.55 13.17
C ARG A 66 -18.69 -38.18 12.74
N GLU A 67 -19.63 -38.35 13.67
CA GLU A 67 -20.98 -38.80 13.37
C GLU A 67 -21.72 -37.73 12.55
N VAL A 68 -21.61 -36.45 12.96
CA VAL A 68 -22.14 -35.32 12.19
C VAL A 68 -21.55 -35.30 10.78
N ALA A 69 -20.23 -35.48 10.64
CA ALA A 69 -19.55 -35.53 9.36
C ALA A 69 -20.07 -36.66 8.47
N ASN A 70 -20.29 -37.86 9.01
CA ASN A 70 -20.86 -38.98 8.28
C ASN A 70 -22.28 -38.69 7.77
N ILE A 71 -23.11 -38.09 8.61
CA ILE A 71 -24.46 -37.71 8.21
C ILE A 71 -24.42 -36.66 7.09
N LEU A 72 -23.61 -35.60 7.24
CA LEU A 72 -23.55 -34.53 6.24
C LEU A 72 -23.00 -35.01 4.90
N THR A 73 -21.97 -35.86 4.89
CA THR A 73 -21.38 -36.35 3.62
C THR A 73 -22.37 -37.20 2.81
N GLN A 74 -23.29 -37.95 3.47
CA GLN A 74 -24.34 -38.70 2.81
C GLN A 74 -25.39 -37.81 2.13
N HIS A 75 -25.51 -36.55 2.57
CA HIS A 75 -26.47 -35.57 2.05
C HIS A 75 -25.84 -34.52 1.12
N MET A 76 -24.49 -34.57 0.94
CA MET A 76 -23.80 -33.65 0.03
C MET A 76 -23.92 -34.10 -1.42
N LYS A 77 -24.44 -33.22 -2.26
CA LYS A 77 -24.51 -33.43 -3.71
C LYS A 77 -23.46 -32.59 -4.40
N LEU A 78 -22.41 -33.23 -4.91
CA LEU A 78 -21.27 -32.54 -5.52
C LEU A 78 -21.49 -32.21 -7.01
N ASP A 79 -22.51 -32.81 -7.66
CA ASP A 79 -22.82 -32.59 -9.07
C ASP A 79 -23.06 -31.10 -9.36
N GLY A 80 -22.40 -30.59 -10.38
CA GLY A 80 -22.47 -29.17 -10.78
C GLY A 80 -21.65 -28.22 -9.94
N THR A 81 -20.91 -28.71 -8.94
CA THR A 81 -19.97 -27.92 -8.13
C THR A 81 -18.54 -28.04 -8.65
N TYR A 82 -17.62 -27.32 -8.00
CA TYR A 82 -16.18 -27.40 -8.29
C TYR A 82 -15.50 -28.64 -7.69
N PHE A 83 -16.22 -29.48 -6.93
CA PHE A 83 -15.61 -30.56 -6.13
C PHE A 83 -15.94 -31.93 -6.67
N THR A 84 -14.92 -32.81 -6.70
CA THR A 84 -15.04 -34.20 -7.12
C THR A 84 -15.21 -35.16 -5.95
N SER A 85 -14.74 -34.80 -4.78
CA SER A 85 -14.85 -35.63 -3.57
C SER A 85 -14.88 -34.81 -2.30
N VAL A 86 -15.49 -35.40 -1.26
CA VAL A 86 -15.41 -34.94 0.12
C VAL A 86 -15.02 -36.12 1.00
N GLU A 87 -14.01 -35.95 1.82
CA GLU A 87 -13.46 -36.98 2.70
C GLU A 87 -13.52 -36.53 4.15
N ILE A 88 -13.82 -37.46 5.06
CA ILE A 88 -13.82 -37.21 6.50
C ILE A 88 -12.45 -37.49 7.07
N ALA A 89 -11.80 -36.47 7.65
CA ALA A 89 -10.48 -36.61 8.28
C ALA A 89 -10.52 -36.35 9.79
N GLY A 90 -9.65 -37.02 10.51
CA GLY A 90 -9.50 -36.82 11.95
C GLY A 90 -10.80 -36.90 12.74
N PRO A 91 -11.04 -35.96 13.66
CA PRO A 91 -12.24 -35.95 14.52
C PRO A 91 -13.52 -35.47 13.85
N GLY A 92 -13.49 -35.08 12.57
CA GLY A 92 -14.69 -34.60 11.83
C GLY A 92 -14.42 -33.40 10.94
N PHE A 93 -13.21 -33.26 10.38
CA PHE A 93 -12.93 -32.34 9.28
C PHE A 93 -13.57 -32.89 8.00
N LEU A 94 -14.13 -32.01 7.17
CA LEU A 94 -14.57 -32.33 5.83
C LEU A 94 -13.60 -31.72 4.83
N ASN A 95 -12.87 -32.57 4.13
CA ASN A 95 -11.83 -32.20 3.17
C ASN A 95 -12.36 -32.37 1.75
N PHE A 96 -12.23 -31.33 0.93
CA PHE A 96 -12.75 -31.26 -0.42
C PHE A 96 -11.62 -31.24 -1.45
N ARG A 97 -11.81 -31.94 -2.59
CA ARG A 97 -10.89 -31.93 -3.72
C ARG A 97 -11.51 -31.26 -4.92
N LEU A 98 -10.76 -30.34 -5.52
CA LEU A 98 -11.16 -29.62 -6.73
C LEU A 98 -11.19 -30.54 -7.95
N GLY A 99 -12.19 -30.34 -8.79
CA GLY A 99 -12.33 -30.97 -10.09
C GLY A 99 -11.78 -30.10 -11.23
N GLU A 100 -11.69 -30.68 -12.42
CA GLU A 100 -11.15 -30.06 -13.64
C GLU A 100 -11.84 -28.75 -13.99
N LYS A 101 -13.15 -28.67 -13.78
CA LYS A 101 -13.94 -27.47 -14.02
C LYS A 101 -13.39 -26.23 -13.32
N TRP A 102 -12.96 -26.34 -12.07
CA TRP A 102 -12.42 -25.19 -11.35
C TRP A 102 -11.13 -24.68 -11.97
N TYR A 103 -10.23 -25.61 -12.39
CA TYR A 103 -8.97 -25.25 -13.03
C TYR A 103 -9.20 -24.59 -14.39
N ALA A 104 -10.15 -25.11 -15.17
CA ALA A 104 -10.53 -24.53 -16.47
C ALA A 104 -11.10 -23.10 -16.27
N ASP A 105 -12.08 -22.95 -15.38
CA ASP A 105 -12.75 -21.67 -15.11
C ASP A 105 -11.75 -20.59 -14.64
N VAL A 106 -10.68 -20.95 -13.90
CA VAL A 106 -9.61 -20.00 -13.53
C VAL A 106 -8.90 -19.45 -14.76
N VAL A 107 -8.50 -20.30 -15.71
CA VAL A 107 -7.79 -19.87 -16.93
C VAL A 107 -8.72 -19.04 -17.82
N GLU A 108 -9.99 -19.44 -17.94
CA GLU A 108 -11.02 -18.70 -18.68
C GLU A 108 -11.27 -17.32 -18.06
N ASP A 109 -11.33 -17.23 -16.72
CA ASP A 109 -11.51 -15.95 -16.00
C ASP A 109 -10.34 -15.00 -16.26
N VAL A 110 -9.10 -15.50 -16.26
CA VAL A 110 -7.92 -14.68 -16.56
C VAL A 110 -7.99 -14.12 -17.98
N GLU A 111 -8.35 -14.94 -18.98
CA GLU A 111 -8.49 -14.47 -20.35
C GLU A 111 -9.61 -13.44 -20.48
N ARG A 112 -10.79 -13.75 -19.92
CA ARG A 112 -11.97 -12.88 -20.00
C ARG A 112 -11.77 -11.53 -19.33
N GLU A 113 -11.16 -11.50 -18.15
CA GLU A 113 -10.97 -10.28 -17.36
C GLU A 113 -9.69 -9.53 -17.75
N ALA A 114 -8.71 -10.20 -18.33
CA ALA A 114 -7.45 -9.63 -18.82
C ALA A 114 -6.81 -8.64 -17.83
N ASP A 115 -6.66 -7.36 -18.21
CA ASP A 115 -6.08 -6.31 -17.35
C ASP A 115 -6.90 -6.02 -16.09
N ALA A 116 -8.13 -6.48 -16.01
CA ALA A 116 -8.98 -6.37 -14.82
C ALA A 116 -8.94 -7.61 -13.92
N TYR A 117 -8.30 -8.72 -14.35
CA TYR A 117 -8.21 -9.93 -13.54
C TYR A 117 -7.50 -9.66 -12.22
N GLY A 118 -8.12 -10.05 -11.13
CA GLY A 118 -7.66 -9.78 -9.76
C GLY A 118 -8.37 -8.61 -9.10
N ARG A 119 -9.04 -7.72 -9.85
CA ARG A 119 -9.81 -6.62 -9.28
C ARG A 119 -10.98 -7.13 -8.45
N GLY A 120 -11.13 -6.54 -7.26
CA GLY A 120 -12.20 -6.83 -6.32
C GLY A 120 -13.21 -5.70 -6.21
N GLU A 121 -14.35 -6.00 -5.59
CA GLU A 121 -15.40 -5.01 -5.29
C GLU A 121 -15.58 -4.76 -3.79
N GLY A 122 -14.65 -5.25 -2.95
CA GLY A 122 -14.75 -5.15 -1.48
C GLY A 122 -14.81 -3.73 -0.94
N LEU A 123 -14.23 -2.77 -1.66
CA LEU A 123 -14.22 -1.34 -1.32
C LEU A 123 -15.05 -0.49 -2.28
N LYS A 124 -15.92 -1.09 -3.09
CA LYS A 124 -16.73 -0.39 -4.10
C LYS A 124 -17.58 0.71 -3.47
N GLY A 125 -17.53 1.88 -4.09
CA GLY A 125 -18.27 3.07 -3.65
C GLY A 125 -17.63 3.82 -2.47
N LYS A 126 -16.47 3.38 -1.97
CA LYS A 126 -15.72 4.07 -0.90
C LYS A 126 -14.70 5.03 -1.49
N LYS A 127 -14.62 6.25 -0.94
CA LYS A 127 -13.62 7.27 -1.26
C LYS A 127 -12.46 7.18 -0.27
N TYR A 128 -11.31 6.78 -0.75
CA TYR A 128 -10.07 6.69 0.02
C TYR A 128 -9.10 7.80 -0.39
N MET A 129 -8.42 8.38 0.58
CA MET A 129 -7.25 9.22 0.34
C MET A 129 -6.02 8.52 0.90
N VAL A 130 -4.93 8.50 0.14
CA VAL A 130 -3.60 8.12 0.61
C VAL A 130 -2.70 9.35 0.49
N GLU A 131 -2.25 9.86 1.64
CA GLU A 131 -1.27 10.94 1.73
C GLU A 131 0.10 10.35 2.01
N PHE A 132 1.08 10.72 1.20
CA PHE A 132 2.42 10.16 1.32
C PHE A 132 3.49 11.09 0.73
N VAL A 133 4.74 10.85 1.08
CA VAL A 133 5.91 11.70 0.86
C VAL A 133 5.82 12.97 1.71
N SER A 134 4.98 13.92 1.36
CA SER A 134 4.70 15.19 2.08
C SER A 134 5.97 15.84 2.63
N ALA A 135 7.03 15.89 1.80
CA ALA A 135 8.33 16.42 2.16
C ALA A 135 8.31 17.95 2.14
N ASN A 136 9.07 18.58 3.04
CA ASN A 136 9.24 20.03 3.04
C ASN A 136 9.87 20.51 1.74
N PRO A 137 9.32 21.52 1.07
CA PRO A 137 9.83 22.01 -0.22
C PRO A 137 11.06 22.94 -0.08
N THR A 138 11.84 22.76 1.00
CA THR A 138 13.00 23.59 1.35
C THR A 138 14.33 23.02 0.84
N GLY A 139 14.30 21.91 0.12
CA GLY A 139 15.49 21.26 -0.45
C GLY A 139 15.15 19.97 -1.20
N PRO A 140 16.17 19.24 -1.68
CA PRO A 140 15.97 17.99 -2.41
C PRO A 140 15.39 16.89 -1.51
N MET A 141 14.54 16.03 -2.09
CA MET A 141 14.00 14.87 -1.39
C MET A 141 15.11 13.87 -1.08
N HIS A 142 15.05 13.27 0.09
CA HIS A 142 16.01 12.25 0.54
C HIS A 142 15.41 10.84 0.46
N MET A 143 16.22 9.83 0.74
CA MET A 143 15.87 8.43 0.60
C MET A 143 14.68 7.97 1.45
N GLY A 144 14.44 8.57 2.62
CA GLY A 144 13.25 8.28 3.42
C GLY A 144 11.95 8.63 2.65
N ASN A 145 11.98 9.73 1.88
CA ASN A 145 10.87 10.11 1.01
C ASN A 145 10.67 9.10 -0.13
N ALA A 146 11.76 8.53 -0.67
CA ALA A 146 11.68 7.50 -1.70
C ALA A 146 10.90 6.27 -1.23
N ARG A 147 11.18 5.77 -0.03
CA ARG A 147 10.45 4.63 0.54
C ARG A 147 8.99 4.96 0.78
N GLY A 148 8.71 6.08 1.44
CA GLY A 148 7.33 6.54 1.69
C GLY A 148 6.54 6.73 0.42
N GLY A 149 7.21 7.23 -0.64
CA GLY A 149 6.64 7.39 -1.97
C GLY A 149 6.14 6.08 -2.56
N VAL A 150 6.98 5.05 -2.57
CA VAL A 150 6.62 3.74 -3.12
C VAL A 150 5.55 3.05 -2.30
N LEU A 151 5.67 3.06 -0.97
CA LEU A 151 4.67 2.45 -0.10
C LEU A 151 3.29 3.07 -0.29
N GLY A 152 3.21 4.40 -0.34
CA GLY A 152 1.95 5.12 -0.54
C GLY A 152 1.35 4.89 -1.92
N ASP A 153 2.15 4.99 -2.98
CA ASP A 153 1.70 4.77 -4.35
C ASP A 153 1.22 3.34 -4.60
N THR A 154 1.97 2.34 -4.10
CA THR A 154 1.57 0.94 -4.23
C THR A 154 0.35 0.62 -3.38
N LEU A 155 0.26 1.16 -2.15
CA LEU A 155 -0.95 0.99 -1.33
C LEU A 155 -2.17 1.61 -2.02
N ALA A 156 -2.04 2.80 -2.59
CA ALA A 156 -3.10 3.42 -3.37
C ALA A 156 -3.54 2.53 -4.55
N SER A 157 -2.58 1.91 -5.26
CA SER A 157 -2.87 0.96 -6.34
C SER A 157 -3.60 -0.29 -5.83
N VAL A 158 -3.17 -0.87 -4.72
CA VAL A 158 -3.83 -2.05 -4.09
C VAL A 158 -5.28 -1.73 -3.68
N LEU A 159 -5.52 -0.54 -3.12
CA LEU A 159 -6.86 -0.09 -2.73
C LEU A 159 -7.77 0.13 -3.97
N ASP A 160 -7.23 0.73 -5.03
CA ASP A 160 -7.93 0.87 -6.32
C ASP A 160 -8.29 -0.51 -6.89
N TRP A 161 -7.36 -1.46 -6.89
CA TRP A 161 -7.62 -2.83 -7.33
C TRP A 161 -8.64 -3.57 -6.45
N SER A 162 -8.83 -3.11 -5.21
CA SER A 162 -9.87 -3.62 -4.30
C SER A 162 -11.23 -2.94 -4.48
N GLY A 163 -11.35 -1.99 -5.42
CA GLY A 163 -12.58 -1.31 -5.82
C GLY A 163 -12.81 0.07 -5.21
N ALA A 164 -11.86 0.61 -4.42
CA ALA A 164 -11.98 1.95 -3.87
C ALA A 164 -11.78 3.03 -4.95
N ASN A 165 -12.44 4.18 -4.76
CA ASN A 165 -12.10 5.41 -5.46
C ASN A 165 -10.96 6.10 -4.69
N VAL A 166 -9.74 5.98 -5.18
CA VAL A 166 -8.53 6.38 -4.47
C VAL A 166 -8.01 7.72 -4.96
N TRP A 167 -7.66 8.58 -4.01
CA TRP A 167 -7.04 9.89 -4.22
C TRP A 167 -5.64 9.90 -3.62
N ARG A 168 -4.62 10.24 -4.41
CA ARG A 168 -3.22 10.36 -4.01
C ARG A 168 -2.90 11.81 -3.73
N GLU A 169 -2.43 12.11 -2.52
CA GLU A 169 -2.19 13.48 -2.10
C GLU A 169 -0.77 13.69 -1.58
N PHE A 170 -0.18 14.80 -2.00
CA PHE A 170 1.05 15.34 -1.45
C PHE A 170 0.72 16.62 -0.68
N TYR A 171 1.00 16.66 0.62
CA TYR A 171 0.87 17.86 1.43
C TYR A 171 2.14 18.71 1.32
N VAL A 172 1.99 19.92 0.85
CA VAL A 172 3.07 20.91 0.71
C VAL A 172 3.09 21.80 1.94
N ASN A 173 4.10 21.65 2.78
CA ASN A 173 4.33 22.53 3.93
C ASN A 173 5.01 23.83 3.45
N ASP A 174 4.22 24.74 2.91
CA ASP A 174 4.65 26.04 2.36
C ASP A 174 4.37 27.22 3.31
N PHE A 175 4.14 26.93 4.59
CA PHE A 175 3.79 27.93 5.60
C PHE A 175 4.59 27.77 6.90
N GLY A 176 4.73 28.86 7.67
CA GLY A 176 5.26 28.85 9.01
C GLY A 176 6.81 28.84 9.12
N ASN A 177 7.32 28.40 10.26
CA ASN A 177 8.70 28.59 10.66
C ASN A 177 9.76 27.95 9.73
N GLN A 178 9.41 26.84 9.06
CA GLN A 178 10.32 26.18 8.11
C GLN A 178 10.57 27.08 6.88
N ILE A 179 9.54 27.70 6.38
CA ILE A 179 9.62 28.60 5.21
C ILE A 179 10.33 29.89 5.58
N GLU A 180 10.11 30.39 6.79
CA GLU A 180 10.84 31.56 7.31
C GLU A 180 12.35 31.29 7.41
N LYS A 181 12.74 30.14 7.95
CA LYS A 181 14.15 29.71 7.99
C LYS A 181 14.75 29.52 6.59
N PHE A 182 13.96 28.98 5.66
CA PHE A 182 14.36 28.82 4.28
C PHE A 182 14.65 30.18 3.62
N ALA A 183 13.74 31.14 3.78
CA ALA A 183 13.91 32.50 3.28
C ALA A 183 15.17 33.16 3.85
N LYS A 184 15.36 33.10 5.18
CA LYS A 184 16.56 33.64 5.87
C LYS A 184 17.86 33.00 5.37
N SER A 185 17.82 31.71 5.06
CA SER A 185 18.98 31.01 4.53
C SER A 185 19.36 31.51 3.12
N ILE A 186 18.36 31.72 2.26
CA ILE A 186 18.58 32.28 0.92
C ILE A 186 19.08 33.72 1.03
N GLU A 187 18.46 34.54 1.91
CA GLU A 187 18.85 35.94 2.15
C GLU A 187 20.30 36.04 2.62
N ALA A 188 20.71 35.23 3.60
CA ALA A 188 22.09 35.25 4.10
C ALA A 188 23.08 34.92 2.98
N ARG A 189 22.80 33.90 2.15
CA ARG A 189 23.66 33.56 1.00
C ARG A 189 23.65 34.64 -0.08
N TYR A 190 22.52 35.26 -0.36
CA TYR A 190 22.43 36.41 -1.27
C TYR A 190 23.28 37.59 -0.80
N PHE A 191 23.23 37.95 0.49
CA PHE A 191 24.07 39.00 1.03
C PHE A 191 25.57 38.64 1.06
N GLN A 192 25.91 37.36 1.29
CA GLN A 192 27.29 36.89 1.21
C GLN A 192 27.88 37.01 -0.20
N LEU A 193 27.06 36.81 -1.26
CA LEU A 193 27.49 37.03 -2.64
C LEU A 193 27.86 38.51 -2.92
N ILE A 194 27.18 39.45 -2.26
CA ILE A 194 27.35 40.88 -2.52
C ILE A 194 28.43 41.48 -1.61
N LYS A 195 28.43 41.12 -0.32
CA LYS A 195 29.25 41.75 0.71
C LYS A 195 30.48 40.94 1.11
N GLY A 196 30.59 39.70 0.68
CA GLY A 196 31.59 38.73 1.09
C GLY A 196 31.10 37.77 2.20
N GLU A 197 31.65 36.56 2.20
CA GLU A 197 31.23 35.50 3.15
C GLU A 197 31.45 35.90 4.62
N ASP A 198 32.56 36.55 4.92
CA ASP A 198 32.93 36.98 6.30
C ASP A 198 32.13 38.19 6.81
N ALA A 199 31.43 38.91 5.91
CA ALA A 199 30.68 40.12 6.26
C ALA A 199 29.22 39.83 6.68
N VAL A 200 28.74 38.60 6.50
CA VAL A 200 27.35 38.22 6.80
C VAL A 200 27.33 36.89 7.54
N GLU A 201 26.87 36.92 8.79
CA GLU A 201 26.69 35.74 9.61
C GLU A 201 25.54 34.87 9.04
N PHE A 202 25.82 33.59 8.86
CA PHE A 202 24.80 32.64 8.42
C PHE A 202 24.00 32.12 9.61
N PRO A 203 22.63 32.04 9.55
CA PRO A 203 21.81 31.57 10.65
C PRO A 203 22.23 30.16 11.10
N GLU A 204 22.49 29.95 12.38
CA GLU A 204 22.92 28.67 12.94
C GLU A 204 21.91 27.55 12.67
N ASP A 205 20.61 27.89 12.74
CA ASP A 205 19.48 26.98 12.50
C ASP A 205 18.95 27.03 11.05
N GLY A 206 19.73 27.61 10.15
CA GLY A 206 19.41 27.73 8.72
C GLY A 206 19.73 26.46 7.92
N TYR A 207 19.33 26.46 6.64
CA TYR A 207 19.63 25.41 5.69
C TYR A 207 21.00 25.62 5.04
N HIS A 208 21.96 24.75 5.38
CA HIS A 208 23.38 24.91 4.98
C HIS A 208 23.74 24.27 3.62
N GLY A 209 22.80 23.63 2.93
CA GLY A 209 23.03 22.92 1.68
C GLY A 209 23.53 23.82 0.53
N ASP A 210 24.20 23.22 -0.46
CA ASP A 210 24.62 23.96 -1.65
C ASP A 210 23.46 24.36 -2.54
N ASP A 211 22.34 23.67 -2.44
CA ASP A 211 21.07 24.05 -3.05
C ASP A 211 20.61 25.47 -2.65
N ILE A 212 20.86 25.87 -1.40
CA ILE A 212 20.59 27.24 -0.93
C ILE A 212 21.54 28.25 -1.59
N LYS A 213 22.81 27.89 -1.77
CA LYS A 213 23.76 28.74 -2.50
C LYS A 213 23.36 28.90 -3.95
N GLU A 214 22.94 27.80 -4.60
CA GLU A 214 22.45 27.81 -5.98
C GLU A 214 21.19 28.69 -6.14
N LEU A 215 20.24 28.62 -5.19
CA LEU A 215 19.06 29.48 -5.16
C LEU A 215 19.43 30.95 -4.98
N ALA A 216 20.36 31.27 -4.08
CA ALA A 216 20.82 32.65 -3.85
C ALA A 216 21.56 33.20 -5.09
N GLN A 217 22.39 32.39 -5.75
CA GLN A 217 23.06 32.75 -7.01
C GLN A 217 22.06 33.03 -8.12
N ALA A 218 21.05 32.16 -8.27
CA ALA A 218 19.99 32.35 -9.26
C ALA A 218 19.16 33.61 -8.97
N PHE A 219 18.84 33.87 -7.69
CA PHE A 219 18.14 35.06 -7.27
C PHE A 219 18.95 36.34 -7.57
N TYR A 220 20.25 36.31 -7.26
CA TYR A 220 21.14 37.42 -7.61
C TYR A 220 21.27 37.65 -9.11
N ALA A 221 21.34 36.58 -9.89
CA ALA A 221 21.43 36.68 -11.35
C ALA A 221 20.18 37.32 -11.97
N GLU A 222 18.98 37.11 -11.39
CA GLU A 222 17.74 37.71 -11.87
C GLU A 222 17.48 39.14 -11.36
N HIS A 223 17.90 39.42 -10.11
CA HIS A 223 17.50 40.66 -9.43
C HIS A 223 18.68 41.59 -9.11
N GLY A 224 19.94 41.15 -9.27
CA GLY A 224 21.14 41.92 -8.91
C GLY A 224 21.09 42.37 -7.45
N GLU A 225 21.40 43.64 -7.22
CA GLU A 225 21.44 44.26 -5.88
C GLU A 225 20.11 44.92 -5.47
N SER A 226 19.05 44.81 -6.28
CA SER A 226 17.76 45.52 -6.09
C SER A 226 17.04 45.19 -4.78
N TYR A 227 17.43 44.12 -4.10
CA TYR A 227 16.85 43.71 -2.81
C TYR A 227 17.61 44.25 -1.59
N LEU A 228 18.70 45.01 -1.77
CA LEU A 228 19.42 45.64 -0.65
C LEU A 228 18.57 46.68 0.09
N ASP A 229 17.75 47.40 -0.64
CA ASP A 229 16.89 48.49 -0.11
C ASP A 229 15.47 48.00 0.28
N LYS A 230 15.14 46.73 0.06
CA LYS A 230 13.86 46.14 0.46
C LYS A 230 13.80 45.90 1.97
N THR A 231 12.59 45.89 2.54
CA THR A 231 12.37 45.48 3.91
C THR A 231 12.64 43.99 4.08
N GLU A 232 13.01 43.58 5.28
CA GLU A 232 13.24 42.14 5.62
C GLU A 232 12.01 41.28 5.25
N ALA A 233 10.81 41.77 5.57
CA ALA A 233 9.55 41.06 5.26
C ALA A 233 9.35 40.85 3.75
N GLU A 234 9.63 41.88 2.92
CA GLU A 234 9.55 41.78 1.45
C GLU A 234 10.59 40.78 0.93
N ARG A 235 11.83 40.86 1.43
CA ARG A 235 12.89 39.94 1.01
C ARG A 235 12.55 38.48 1.34
N HIS A 236 12.10 38.22 2.59
CA HIS A 236 11.72 36.87 2.99
C HIS A 236 10.56 36.33 2.19
N ALA A 237 9.52 37.12 1.96
CA ALA A 237 8.36 36.71 1.16
C ALA A 237 8.76 36.36 -0.29
N ASP A 238 9.55 37.23 -0.93
CA ASP A 238 9.95 37.04 -2.34
C ASP A 238 10.99 35.92 -2.49
N MET A 239 11.95 35.79 -1.57
CA MET A 239 12.96 34.72 -1.61
C MET A 239 12.36 33.35 -1.27
N ALA A 240 11.41 33.28 -0.34
CA ALA A 240 10.66 32.06 -0.08
C ALA A 240 9.91 31.61 -1.34
N ARG A 241 9.14 32.51 -1.93
CA ARG A 241 8.40 32.22 -3.18
C ARG A 241 9.33 31.77 -4.30
N PHE A 242 10.43 32.50 -4.52
CA PHE A 242 11.44 32.19 -5.53
C PHE A 242 12.01 30.78 -5.37
N GLY A 243 12.31 30.39 -4.12
CA GLY A 243 12.81 29.06 -3.81
C GLY A 243 11.75 27.97 -4.02
N LEU A 244 10.52 28.21 -3.54
CA LEU A 244 9.40 27.26 -3.70
C LEU A 244 9.04 27.03 -5.17
N ASP A 245 9.00 28.10 -5.99
CA ASP A 245 8.71 28.05 -7.42
C ASP A 245 9.73 27.22 -8.22
N ARG A 246 10.92 26.98 -7.64
CA ARG A 246 11.97 26.12 -8.22
C ARG A 246 11.98 24.72 -7.63
N ASN A 247 11.84 24.61 -6.31
CA ASN A 247 11.93 23.32 -5.63
C ASN A 247 10.71 22.44 -5.92
N ILE A 248 9.48 22.98 -5.90
CA ILE A 248 8.26 22.19 -6.10
C ILE A 248 8.23 21.52 -7.49
N PRO A 249 8.49 22.22 -8.62
CA PRO A 249 8.61 21.58 -9.92
C PRO A 249 9.69 20.49 -10.00
N LYS A 250 10.84 20.70 -9.32
CA LYS A 250 11.90 19.69 -9.24
C LYS A 250 11.44 18.46 -8.50
N MET A 251 10.77 18.63 -7.34
CA MET A 251 10.21 17.52 -6.59
C MET A 251 9.17 16.73 -7.41
N LYS A 252 8.32 17.43 -8.16
CA LYS A 252 7.37 16.80 -9.09
C LYS A 252 8.08 15.96 -10.13
N SER A 253 9.10 16.53 -10.78
CA SER A 253 9.89 15.85 -11.81
C SER A 253 10.61 14.61 -11.26
N ASP A 254 11.21 14.69 -10.05
CA ASP A 254 11.88 13.56 -9.41
C ASP A 254 10.89 12.43 -9.08
N LEU A 255 9.68 12.77 -8.62
CA LEU A 255 8.61 11.80 -8.33
C LEU A 255 8.03 11.19 -9.59
N GLU A 256 7.84 11.98 -10.65
CA GLU A 256 7.41 11.45 -11.96
C GLU A 256 8.44 10.49 -12.55
N ARG A 257 9.74 10.82 -12.44
CA ARG A 257 10.84 9.91 -12.82
C ARG A 257 10.79 8.61 -12.00
N TYR A 258 10.39 8.68 -10.74
CA TYR A 258 10.20 7.54 -9.86
C TYR A 258 8.92 6.74 -10.13
N GLY A 259 8.11 7.20 -11.11
CA GLY A 259 6.83 6.58 -11.49
C GLY A 259 5.69 6.89 -10.52
N ILE A 260 5.80 7.95 -9.73
CA ILE A 260 4.80 8.37 -8.75
C ILE A 260 4.08 9.62 -9.25
N LYS A 261 2.74 9.58 -9.21
CA LYS A 261 1.87 10.71 -9.57
C LYS A 261 0.86 10.96 -8.46
N PHE A 262 0.57 12.24 -8.24
CA PHE A 262 -0.42 12.69 -7.28
C PHE A 262 -1.61 13.31 -7.99
N ASP A 263 -2.80 13.10 -7.43
CA ASP A 263 -4.03 13.75 -7.88
C ASP A 263 -4.08 15.20 -7.39
N GLU A 264 -3.49 15.47 -6.20
CA GLU A 264 -3.45 16.80 -5.60
C GLU A 264 -2.10 17.07 -4.92
N TRP A 265 -1.61 18.28 -5.10
CA TRP A 265 -0.57 18.93 -4.31
C TRP A 265 -1.24 19.97 -3.43
N PHE A 266 -1.57 19.60 -2.20
CA PHE A 266 -2.33 20.42 -1.27
C PHE A 266 -1.41 21.37 -0.50
N PHE A 267 -1.60 22.67 -0.63
CA PHE A 267 -0.78 23.71 0.00
C PHE A 267 -1.33 24.09 1.37
N GLU A 268 -0.49 24.03 2.42
CA GLU A 268 -0.86 24.43 3.79
C GLU A 268 -1.30 25.89 3.86
N SER A 269 -0.64 26.79 3.12
CA SER A 269 -0.98 28.21 3.04
C SER A 269 -2.47 28.44 2.76
N SER A 270 -3.07 27.61 1.93
CA SER A 270 -4.50 27.73 1.57
C SER A 270 -5.45 27.62 2.77
N LEU A 271 -5.10 26.82 3.78
CA LEU A 271 -5.90 26.70 5.01
C LEU A 271 -5.79 27.94 5.90
N HIS A 272 -4.62 28.58 5.90
CA HIS A 272 -4.39 29.80 6.66
C HIS A 272 -5.03 31.01 5.98
N GLU A 273 -4.83 31.17 4.69
CA GLU A 273 -5.35 32.28 3.88
C GLU A 273 -6.88 32.28 3.83
N SER A 274 -7.51 31.11 3.74
CA SER A 274 -8.98 30.98 3.81
C SER A 274 -9.56 31.15 5.21
N GLY A 275 -8.73 31.24 6.25
CA GLY A 275 -9.18 31.28 7.64
C GLY A 275 -9.68 29.94 8.18
N PHE A 276 -9.49 28.84 7.45
CA PHE A 276 -10.03 27.53 7.82
C PHE A 276 -9.40 26.97 9.10
N VAL A 277 -8.12 27.30 9.38
CA VAL A 277 -7.46 26.95 10.65
C VAL A 277 -8.13 27.65 11.83
N ALA A 278 -8.42 28.94 11.69
CA ALA A 278 -9.11 29.72 12.71
C ALA A 278 -10.54 29.22 12.96
N ASP A 279 -11.27 28.90 11.88
CA ASP A 279 -12.61 28.33 11.95
C ASP A 279 -12.62 26.96 12.63
N THR A 280 -11.60 26.13 12.37
CA THR A 280 -11.45 24.82 13.04
C THR A 280 -11.17 24.97 14.54
N ALA A 281 -10.30 25.89 14.94
CA ALA A 281 -10.05 26.18 16.34
C ALA A 281 -11.30 26.71 17.04
N LYS A 282 -12.07 27.61 16.36
CA LYS A 282 -13.35 28.08 16.85
C LYS A 282 -14.37 26.94 17.02
N LYS A 283 -14.47 26.02 16.05
CA LYS A 283 -15.36 24.86 16.15
C LYS A 283 -15.03 23.98 17.35
N LEU A 284 -13.74 23.72 17.63
CA LEU A 284 -13.32 23.00 18.85
C LEU A 284 -13.72 23.76 20.13
N THR A 285 -13.65 25.10 20.10
CA THR A 285 -14.08 25.95 21.23
C THR A 285 -15.58 25.87 21.45
N ASP A 286 -16.37 25.99 20.40
CA ASP A 286 -17.83 25.89 20.45
C ASP A 286 -18.30 24.51 20.97
N LEU A 287 -17.53 23.45 20.71
CA LEU A 287 -17.74 22.10 21.21
C LEU A 287 -17.22 21.87 22.65
N GLY A 288 -16.58 22.87 23.27
CA GLY A 288 -16.08 22.81 24.64
C GLY A 288 -14.72 22.12 24.83
N TRP A 289 -14.00 21.84 23.73
CA TRP A 289 -12.71 21.13 23.76
C TRP A 289 -11.48 22.03 23.93
N THR A 290 -11.69 23.32 24.17
CA THR A 290 -10.59 24.28 24.36
C THR A 290 -10.78 25.10 25.64
N TYR A 291 -9.71 25.78 26.07
CA TYR A 291 -9.72 26.80 27.09
C TYR A 291 -8.60 27.82 26.87
N GLU A 292 -8.75 29.03 27.41
CA GLU A 292 -7.73 30.07 27.37
C GLU A 292 -6.84 29.99 28.64
N LYS A 293 -5.53 30.03 28.43
CA LYS A 293 -4.54 30.12 29.52
C LYS A 293 -3.29 30.87 29.02
N ASP A 294 -2.80 31.79 29.82
CA ASP A 294 -1.61 32.60 29.53
C ASP A 294 -1.68 33.29 28.15
N SER A 295 -2.85 33.83 27.80
CA SER A 295 -3.17 34.44 26.49
C SER A 295 -3.06 33.49 25.30
N ALA A 296 -2.93 32.19 25.52
CA ALA A 296 -2.88 31.17 24.51
C ALA A 296 -4.15 30.31 24.54
N LEU A 297 -4.61 29.83 23.37
CA LEU A 297 -5.72 28.85 23.25
C LEU A 297 -5.16 27.44 23.31
N TRP A 298 -5.65 26.68 24.29
CA TRP A 298 -5.27 25.28 24.53
C TRP A 298 -6.37 24.33 24.15
N VAL A 299 -6.03 23.17 23.61
CA VAL A 299 -6.95 22.05 23.41
C VAL A 299 -6.78 21.01 24.53
N LYS A 300 -7.88 20.47 25.02
CA LYS A 300 -7.94 19.47 26.10
C LYS A 300 -7.48 18.09 25.61
N THR A 301 -6.29 18.00 25.05
CA THR A 301 -5.73 16.77 24.46
C THR A 301 -5.68 15.64 25.49
N ALA A 302 -5.33 15.95 26.74
CA ALA A 302 -5.27 14.95 27.82
C ALA A 302 -6.63 14.29 28.06
N GLU A 303 -7.71 15.08 28.07
CA GLU A 303 -9.08 14.59 28.25
C GLU A 303 -9.54 13.76 27.05
N ILE A 304 -9.30 14.27 25.83
CA ILE A 304 -9.60 13.59 24.55
C ILE A 304 -8.90 12.23 24.47
N MET A 305 -7.60 12.19 24.76
CA MET A 305 -6.82 10.94 24.72
C MET A 305 -7.25 9.95 25.81
N ARG A 306 -7.59 10.46 27.02
CA ARG A 306 -8.12 9.64 28.11
C ARG A 306 -9.39 8.91 27.66
N ASP A 307 -10.31 9.63 27.03
CA ASP A 307 -11.55 9.06 26.52
C ASP A 307 -11.31 7.99 25.45
N GLN A 308 -10.37 8.22 24.54
CA GLN A 308 -9.96 7.22 23.54
C GLN A 308 -9.38 5.96 24.17
N TYR A 309 -8.48 6.09 25.14
CA TYR A 309 -7.88 4.95 25.81
C TYR A 309 -8.89 4.13 26.62
N ARG A 310 -9.90 4.80 27.23
CA ARG A 310 -11.02 4.12 27.87
C ARG A 310 -11.85 3.31 26.88
N LYS A 311 -12.17 3.87 25.71
CA LYS A 311 -12.87 3.17 24.62
C LYS A 311 -12.09 1.94 24.11
N GLN A 312 -10.76 1.98 24.19
CA GLN A 312 -9.87 0.84 23.88
C GLN A 312 -9.75 -0.18 25.05
N GLY A 313 -10.45 0.03 26.16
CA GLY A 313 -10.46 -0.87 27.31
C GLY A 313 -9.27 -0.71 28.27
N LYS A 314 -8.46 0.37 28.16
CA LYS A 314 -7.39 0.66 29.13
C LYS A 314 -7.99 1.15 30.46
N LYS A 315 -7.38 0.72 31.57
CA LYS A 315 -7.76 1.18 32.91
C LYS A 315 -7.20 2.57 33.18
N ASP A 316 -7.93 3.37 33.99
CA ASP A 316 -7.51 4.74 34.35
C ASP A 316 -6.12 4.78 34.99
N GLU A 317 -5.78 3.81 35.84
CA GLU A 317 -4.46 3.69 36.48
C GLU A 317 -3.30 3.58 35.45
N ASP A 318 -3.54 2.93 34.32
CA ASP A 318 -2.54 2.80 33.26
C ASP A 318 -2.49 4.04 32.37
N ILE A 319 -3.65 4.71 32.19
CA ILE A 319 -3.73 5.98 31.47
C ILE A 319 -3.03 7.09 32.25
N ASP A 320 -3.18 7.13 33.57
CA ASP A 320 -2.51 8.13 34.43
C ASP A 320 -0.99 8.06 34.36
N LYS A 321 -0.42 6.87 34.19
CA LYS A 321 1.03 6.66 34.00
C LYS A 321 1.58 7.27 32.70
N LEU A 322 0.70 7.54 31.70
CA LEU A 322 1.12 8.11 30.41
C LEU A 322 1.47 9.61 30.51
N GLY A 323 1.10 10.28 31.60
CA GLY A 323 1.44 11.69 31.82
C GLY A 323 0.89 12.62 30.73
N LEU A 324 -0.37 12.37 30.30
CA LEU A 324 -1.02 13.12 29.22
C LEU A 324 -1.06 14.61 29.54
N LYS A 325 -0.81 15.45 28.54
CA LYS A 325 -0.83 16.91 28.66
C LYS A 325 -1.68 17.51 27.55
N ASP A 326 -2.21 18.69 27.84
CA ASP A 326 -2.90 19.51 26.85
C ASP A 326 -1.90 20.18 25.90
N ASP A 327 -2.36 20.49 24.69
CA ASP A 327 -1.57 21.11 23.66
C ASP A 327 -2.06 22.54 23.34
N VAL A 328 -1.15 23.39 22.90
CA VAL A 328 -1.49 24.75 22.43
C VAL A 328 -1.97 24.69 20.99
N LEU A 329 -3.13 25.27 20.69
CA LEU A 329 -3.62 25.49 19.30
C LEU A 329 -3.18 26.85 18.78
N ARG A 330 -3.32 27.94 19.59
CA ARG A 330 -2.91 29.28 19.23
C ARG A 330 -2.04 29.87 20.35
N ARG A 331 -0.86 30.31 19.98
CA ARG A 331 0.11 30.92 20.91
C ARG A 331 -0.36 32.31 21.35
N ALA A 332 0.23 32.83 22.43
CA ALA A 332 -0.05 34.17 22.95
C ALA A 332 0.20 35.31 21.93
N ASN A 333 1.09 35.11 20.97
CA ASN A 333 1.36 36.02 19.87
C ASN A 333 0.33 35.94 18.72
N GLY A 334 -0.74 35.15 18.85
CA GLY A 334 -1.82 35.00 17.88
C GLY A 334 -1.60 33.94 16.79
N PHE A 335 -0.40 33.36 16.65
CA PHE A 335 -0.09 32.35 15.64
C PHE A 335 -0.60 30.96 16.03
N TYR A 336 -1.17 30.26 15.08
CA TYR A 336 -1.58 28.86 15.23
C TYR A 336 -0.36 27.93 15.21
N THR A 337 -0.48 26.80 15.92
CA THR A 337 0.56 25.77 15.95
C THR A 337 0.40 24.77 14.82
N TYR A 338 1.41 23.94 14.58
CA TYR A 338 1.31 22.83 13.62
C TYR A 338 0.14 21.90 13.92
N LEU A 339 -0.13 21.61 15.20
CA LEU A 339 -1.27 20.78 15.58
C LEU A 339 -2.61 21.39 15.10
N ALA A 340 -2.77 22.69 15.19
CA ALA A 340 -3.98 23.36 14.70
C ALA A 340 -4.11 23.24 13.17
N GLY A 341 -3.00 23.38 12.45
CA GLY A 341 -2.94 23.16 10.99
C GLY A 341 -3.30 21.73 10.62
N ASP A 342 -2.71 20.73 11.29
CA ASP A 342 -2.99 19.31 11.07
C ASP A 342 -4.45 18.95 11.32
N ILE A 343 -5.04 19.45 12.42
CA ILE A 343 -6.46 19.23 12.73
C ILE A 343 -7.35 19.85 11.63
N ALA A 344 -7.04 21.08 11.20
CA ALA A 344 -7.79 21.75 10.15
C ALA A 344 -7.68 20.99 8.82
N TYR A 345 -6.51 20.55 8.45
CA TYR A 345 -6.27 19.78 7.24
C TYR A 345 -7.06 18.46 7.23
N HIS A 346 -7.05 17.71 8.32
CA HIS A 346 -7.83 16.47 8.41
C HIS A 346 -9.34 16.72 8.49
N ARG A 347 -9.77 17.82 9.14
CA ARG A 347 -11.18 18.27 9.06
C ARG A 347 -11.56 18.56 7.60
N ASN A 348 -10.71 19.23 6.82
CA ASN A 348 -10.95 19.49 5.41
C ASN A 348 -11.15 18.20 4.61
N LYS A 349 -10.29 17.19 4.84
CA LYS A 349 -10.41 15.88 4.19
C LYS A 349 -11.76 15.21 4.44
N PHE A 350 -12.25 15.21 5.68
CA PHE A 350 -13.46 14.50 6.07
C PHE A 350 -14.74 15.29 5.88
N GLU A 351 -14.75 16.57 6.28
CA GLU A 351 -15.96 17.39 6.29
C GLU A 351 -16.20 18.08 4.95
N VAL A 352 -15.16 18.63 4.31
CA VAL A 352 -15.29 19.39 3.06
C VAL A 352 -15.18 18.49 1.84
N ARG A 353 -14.15 17.63 1.79
CA ARG A 353 -13.85 16.79 0.63
C ARG A 353 -14.54 15.42 0.69
N GLY A 354 -15.06 15.01 1.84
CA GLY A 354 -15.95 13.86 2.03
C GLY A 354 -15.28 12.51 1.80
N PHE A 355 -14.01 12.32 2.18
CA PHE A 355 -13.36 11.01 2.14
C PHE A 355 -13.93 10.09 3.21
N ASP A 356 -14.25 8.85 2.86
CA ASP A 356 -14.69 7.83 3.82
C ASP A 356 -13.53 7.38 4.71
N LYS A 357 -12.32 7.29 4.13
CA LYS A 357 -11.11 6.82 4.78
C LYS A 357 -9.90 7.64 4.32
N VAL A 358 -9.04 7.99 5.26
CA VAL A 358 -7.77 8.66 5.00
C VAL A 358 -6.66 7.81 5.57
N ILE A 359 -5.61 7.59 4.79
CA ILE A 359 -4.42 6.84 5.19
C ILE A 359 -3.21 7.74 4.96
N ASN A 360 -2.48 8.05 6.02
CA ASN A 360 -1.24 8.82 5.94
C ASN A 360 -0.04 7.90 6.12
N ILE A 361 0.98 8.04 5.27
CA ILE A 361 2.26 7.32 5.40
C ILE A 361 3.26 8.25 6.09
N TRP A 362 3.60 7.96 7.33
CA TRP A 362 4.50 8.78 8.15
C TRP A 362 5.77 8.04 8.56
N GLY A 363 6.83 8.77 8.85
CA GLY A 363 8.01 8.24 9.53
C GLY A 363 7.69 7.80 10.97
N ALA A 364 8.41 6.81 11.46
CA ALA A 364 8.19 6.24 12.79
C ALA A 364 8.39 7.24 13.95
N ASP A 365 9.12 8.32 13.71
CA ASP A 365 9.32 9.44 14.64
C ASP A 365 8.02 10.20 14.98
N HIS A 366 6.99 10.11 14.14
CA HIS A 366 5.67 10.73 14.35
C HIS A 366 4.71 9.90 15.22
N HIS A 367 5.12 8.74 15.77
CA HIS A 367 4.25 7.84 16.54
C HIS A 367 3.48 8.55 17.66
N GLY A 368 4.12 9.49 18.40
CA GLY A 368 3.47 10.23 19.50
C GLY A 368 2.38 11.20 19.06
N HIS A 369 2.33 11.57 17.77
CA HIS A 369 1.34 12.50 17.23
C HIS A 369 0.02 11.82 16.81
N VAL A 370 0.08 10.53 16.47
CA VAL A 370 -1.05 9.76 15.92
C VAL A 370 -2.30 9.82 16.81
N ALA A 371 -2.15 9.48 18.09
CA ALA A 371 -3.28 9.43 19.02
C ALA A 371 -3.91 10.81 19.25
N ARG A 372 -3.08 11.87 19.31
CA ARG A 372 -3.56 13.25 19.48
C ARG A 372 -4.39 13.70 18.29
N LEU A 373 -3.90 13.45 17.08
CA LEU A 373 -4.61 13.83 15.86
C LEU A 373 -5.93 13.08 15.71
N LYS A 374 -5.92 11.74 15.85
CA LYS A 374 -7.16 10.94 15.83
C LYS A 374 -8.18 11.43 16.84
N GLY A 375 -7.73 11.73 18.08
CA GLY A 375 -8.57 12.26 19.13
C GLY A 375 -9.17 13.62 18.84
N ALA A 376 -8.38 14.52 18.28
CA ALA A 376 -8.87 15.84 17.90
C ALA A 376 -9.94 15.75 16.79
N ILE A 377 -9.79 14.82 15.85
CA ILE A 377 -10.79 14.55 14.80
C ILE A 377 -12.04 13.92 15.38
N ASP A 378 -11.92 13.01 16.39
CA ASP A 378 -13.06 12.50 17.14
C ASP A 378 -13.80 13.61 17.90
N ALA A 379 -13.07 14.53 18.54
CA ALA A 379 -13.61 15.69 19.25
C ALA A 379 -14.41 16.62 18.31
N LEU A 380 -14.07 16.68 17.03
CA LEU A 380 -14.84 17.36 15.98
C LEU A 380 -16.08 16.58 15.52
N GLY A 381 -16.32 15.35 16.02
CA GLY A 381 -17.43 14.49 15.60
C GLY A 381 -17.22 13.80 14.25
N LEU A 382 -15.95 13.69 13.77
CA LEU A 382 -15.63 13.17 12.45
C LEU A 382 -15.12 11.73 12.44
N ASP A 383 -15.18 11.02 13.58
CA ASP A 383 -14.80 9.61 13.72
C ASP A 383 -13.36 9.31 13.27
N GLY A 384 -12.40 10.10 13.77
CA GLY A 384 -10.99 9.97 13.44
C GLY A 384 -10.41 8.60 13.80
N THR A 385 -10.89 7.98 14.88
CA THR A 385 -10.48 6.64 15.30
C THR A 385 -10.68 5.60 14.20
N ASN A 386 -11.81 5.62 13.49
CA ASN A 386 -12.13 4.63 12.45
C ASN A 386 -11.83 5.11 11.02
N ARG A 387 -11.81 6.43 10.79
CA ARG A 387 -11.65 6.99 9.43
C ARG A 387 -10.23 7.42 9.10
N LEU A 388 -9.37 7.69 10.09
CA LEU A 388 -7.97 8.04 9.89
C LEU A 388 -7.08 6.87 10.27
N ASP A 389 -6.28 6.36 9.35
CA ASP A 389 -5.22 5.41 9.63
C ASP A 389 -3.85 6.01 9.31
N ILE A 390 -2.88 5.64 10.12
CA ILE A 390 -1.49 6.08 9.96
C ILE A 390 -0.62 4.83 9.81
N VAL A 391 0.03 4.71 8.67
CA VAL A 391 1.04 3.68 8.42
C VAL A 391 2.40 4.27 8.75
N LEU A 392 3.06 3.70 9.76
CA LEU A 392 4.37 4.15 10.21
C LEU A 392 5.46 3.37 9.50
N MET A 393 6.22 4.03 8.65
CA MET A 393 7.36 3.42 7.96
C MET A 393 8.64 3.53 8.79
N GLN A 394 9.43 2.47 8.78
CA GLN A 394 10.73 2.41 9.44
C GLN A 394 11.86 2.97 8.55
N LEU A 395 13.01 3.26 9.17
CA LEU A 395 14.18 3.77 8.48
C LEU A 395 14.76 2.76 7.48
N VAL A 396 15.40 3.27 6.44
CA VAL A 396 16.18 2.51 5.46
C VAL A 396 17.66 2.83 5.63
N LYS A 397 18.50 1.80 5.60
CA LYS A 397 19.94 1.93 5.48
C LYS A 397 20.35 1.46 4.10
N LEU A 398 21.13 2.25 3.39
CA LEU A 398 21.79 1.79 2.17
C LEU A 398 23.03 1.00 2.54
N VAL A 399 23.19 -0.17 1.92
CA VAL A 399 24.33 -1.05 2.13
C VAL A 399 24.96 -1.37 0.78
N ARG A 400 26.29 -1.41 0.75
CA ARG A 400 27.07 -1.88 -0.42
C ARG A 400 28.24 -2.69 0.09
N ASP A 401 28.40 -3.89 -0.40
CA ASP A 401 29.47 -4.82 0.00
C ASP A 401 29.52 -5.04 1.53
N GLY A 402 28.35 -5.03 2.19
CA GLY A 402 28.20 -5.19 3.64
C GLY A 402 28.43 -3.92 4.46
N GLU A 403 28.81 -2.81 3.86
CA GLU A 403 29.06 -1.53 4.54
C GLU A 403 27.92 -0.52 4.33
N VAL A 404 27.62 0.28 5.36
CA VAL A 404 26.59 1.32 5.29
C VAL A 404 27.08 2.51 4.46
N VAL A 405 26.31 2.83 3.40
CA VAL A 405 26.55 3.98 2.52
C VAL A 405 25.72 5.17 3.01
N ARG A 406 26.39 6.25 3.42
CA ARG A 406 25.74 7.48 3.94
C ARG A 406 25.77 8.64 2.95
N MET A 407 26.70 8.61 2.00
CA MET A 407 26.96 9.70 1.07
C MET A 407 27.01 9.17 -0.36
N SER A 408 26.53 9.98 -1.30
CA SER A 408 26.65 9.72 -2.74
C SER A 408 28.13 9.71 -3.14
N LYS A 409 28.56 8.68 -3.89
CA LYS A 409 29.91 8.61 -4.45
C LYS A 409 30.18 9.75 -5.43
N ARG A 410 29.15 10.24 -6.11
CA ARG A 410 29.26 11.29 -7.13
C ARG A 410 29.37 12.68 -6.52
N THR A 411 28.56 12.97 -5.48
CA THR A 411 28.42 14.32 -4.94
C THR A 411 29.13 14.52 -3.60
N GLY A 412 29.49 13.43 -2.88
CA GLY A 412 30.04 13.49 -1.53
C GLY A 412 29.05 13.98 -0.45
N LYS A 413 27.76 14.07 -0.80
CA LYS A 413 26.68 14.60 0.07
C LYS A 413 25.72 13.48 0.47
N THR A 414 24.78 13.77 1.36
CA THR A 414 23.65 12.89 1.68
C THR A 414 22.93 12.50 0.39
N ILE A 415 22.60 11.21 0.26
CA ILE A 415 21.98 10.66 -0.96
C ILE A 415 20.56 11.19 -1.09
N SER A 416 20.32 11.97 -2.14
CA SER A 416 18.99 12.40 -2.55
C SER A 416 18.24 11.29 -3.30
N LEU A 417 16.92 11.48 -3.49
CA LEU A 417 16.14 10.60 -4.38
C LEU A 417 16.73 10.58 -5.80
N SER A 418 17.09 11.75 -6.33
CA SER A 418 17.68 11.86 -7.67
C SER A 418 19.00 11.09 -7.77
N ASP A 419 19.92 11.21 -6.76
CA ASP A 419 21.16 10.44 -6.74
C ASP A 419 20.90 8.93 -6.71
N LEU A 420 19.91 8.48 -5.94
CA LEU A 420 19.53 7.07 -5.88
C LEU A 420 19.07 6.56 -7.24
N LEU A 421 18.20 7.31 -7.94
CA LEU A 421 17.66 6.94 -9.24
C LEU A 421 18.67 7.06 -10.39
N ASP A 422 19.76 7.81 -10.20
CA ASP A 422 20.89 7.84 -11.15
C ASP A 422 21.74 6.57 -11.07
N GLU A 423 21.72 5.87 -9.94
CA GLU A 423 22.56 4.70 -9.69
C GLU A 423 21.78 3.38 -9.74
N ILE A 424 20.52 3.37 -9.28
CA ILE A 424 19.70 2.17 -9.13
C ILE A 424 18.47 2.25 -10.04
N PRO A 425 18.14 1.18 -10.79
CA PRO A 425 16.92 1.12 -11.58
C PRO A 425 15.67 1.37 -10.74
N VAL A 426 14.74 2.15 -11.29
CA VAL A 426 13.45 2.48 -10.63
C VAL A 426 12.73 1.22 -10.16
N ASP A 427 12.68 0.18 -11.00
CA ASP A 427 12.01 -1.09 -10.68
C ASP A 427 12.60 -1.76 -9.43
N ALA A 428 13.92 -1.74 -9.30
CA ALA A 428 14.60 -2.29 -8.13
C ALA A 428 14.25 -1.48 -6.86
N CYS A 429 14.32 -0.14 -6.93
CA CYS A 429 13.93 0.71 -5.82
C CYS A 429 12.47 0.44 -5.39
N ARG A 430 11.54 0.41 -6.34
CA ARG A 430 10.11 0.17 -6.06
C ARG A 430 9.87 -1.20 -5.45
N TYR A 431 10.47 -2.25 -5.98
CA TYR A 431 10.32 -3.59 -5.45
C TYR A 431 10.86 -3.73 -4.03
N PHE A 432 12.12 -3.34 -3.81
CA PHE A 432 12.77 -3.53 -2.52
C PHE A 432 12.12 -2.71 -1.40
N PHE A 433 11.70 -1.48 -1.65
CA PHE A 433 11.03 -0.65 -0.65
C PHE A 433 9.66 -1.19 -0.23
N ASN A 434 8.96 -1.89 -1.12
CA ASN A 434 7.69 -2.57 -0.80
C ASN A 434 7.88 -3.91 -0.06
N ALA A 435 9.06 -4.54 -0.15
CA ALA A 435 9.27 -5.92 0.33
C ALA A 435 9.16 -6.08 1.86
N LYS A 436 9.42 -5.02 2.63
CA LYS A 436 9.38 -5.03 4.10
C LYS A 436 8.89 -3.69 4.64
N PRO A 437 7.59 -3.36 4.53
CA PRO A 437 7.09 -2.02 4.83
C PRO A 437 7.21 -1.62 6.31
N ASP A 438 7.09 -2.56 7.23
CA ASP A 438 6.95 -2.38 8.68
C ASP A 438 8.26 -2.53 9.48
N THR A 439 9.36 -2.93 8.83
CA THR A 439 10.65 -3.18 9.50
C THR A 439 11.76 -2.26 9.01
N GLN A 440 12.79 -2.08 9.84
CA GLN A 440 14.06 -1.52 9.36
C GLN A 440 14.59 -2.37 8.20
N MET A 441 15.10 -1.71 7.19
CA MET A 441 15.53 -2.35 5.97
C MET A 441 16.97 -1.95 5.64
N ASP A 442 17.80 -2.94 5.38
CA ASP A 442 19.07 -2.76 4.70
C ASP A 442 18.80 -2.93 3.19
N PHE A 443 18.93 -1.84 2.44
CA PHE A 443 18.78 -1.84 0.98
C PHE A 443 20.15 -2.06 0.36
N ASP A 444 20.36 -3.26 -0.18
CA ASP A 444 21.61 -3.64 -0.82
C ASP A 444 21.67 -3.13 -2.26
N LEU A 445 22.49 -2.10 -2.47
CA LEU A 445 22.71 -1.46 -3.76
C LEU A 445 23.36 -2.42 -4.79
N GLY A 446 24.20 -3.36 -4.32
CA GLY A 446 24.82 -4.35 -5.17
C GLY A 446 23.81 -5.37 -5.69
N LEU A 447 22.96 -5.89 -4.81
CA LEU A 447 21.88 -6.81 -5.18
C LEU A 447 20.86 -6.15 -6.12
N ALA A 448 20.54 -4.88 -5.89
CA ALA A 448 19.54 -4.16 -6.66
C ALA A 448 19.86 -3.98 -8.15
N VAL A 449 21.15 -4.02 -8.53
CA VAL A 449 21.62 -3.88 -9.92
C VAL A 449 22.01 -5.21 -10.58
N ARG A 450 21.87 -6.35 -9.88
CA ARG A 450 22.23 -7.66 -10.46
C ARG A 450 21.22 -8.10 -11.52
N GLU A 451 21.73 -8.66 -12.59
CA GLU A 451 20.94 -9.23 -13.70
C GLU A 451 20.97 -10.76 -13.64
N ASP A 452 20.62 -11.31 -12.48
CA ASP A 452 20.54 -12.76 -12.26
C ASP A 452 19.41 -13.14 -11.28
N SER A 453 19.23 -14.44 -11.06
CA SER A 453 18.14 -14.99 -10.24
C SER A 453 18.22 -14.64 -8.74
N GLU A 454 19.32 -14.08 -8.25
CA GLU A 454 19.41 -13.61 -6.87
C GLU A 454 18.67 -12.26 -6.69
N ASN A 455 18.56 -11.46 -7.77
CA ASN A 455 17.74 -10.27 -7.76
C ASN A 455 16.26 -10.63 -8.03
N PRO A 456 15.36 -10.47 -7.03
CA PRO A 456 13.96 -10.87 -7.18
C PRO A 456 13.22 -10.10 -8.29
N VAL A 457 13.61 -8.86 -8.56
CA VAL A 457 13.02 -8.06 -9.65
C VAL A 457 13.34 -8.69 -10.99
N TYR A 458 14.62 -8.95 -11.21
CA TYR A 458 15.10 -9.62 -12.41
C TYR A 458 14.42 -10.98 -12.59
N TYR A 459 14.32 -11.78 -11.53
CA TYR A 459 13.69 -13.10 -11.57
C TYR A 459 12.22 -13.05 -12.02
N ILE A 460 11.44 -12.10 -11.51
CA ILE A 460 10.02 -11.93 -11.88
C ILE A 460 9.91 -11.43 -13.34
N GLN A 461 10.68 -10.40 -13.69
CA GLN A 461 10.67 -9.84 -15.04
C GLN A 461 11.16 -10.85 -16.09
N TYR A 462 12.14 -11.68 -15.73
CA TYR A 462 12.61 -12.77 -16.58
C TYR A 462 11.51 -13.82 -16.83
N ALA A 463 10.69 -14.15 -15.85
CA ALA A 463 9.53 -15.03 -16.07
C ALA A 463 8.57 -14.44 -17.11
N TYR A 464 8.25 -13.14 -16.97
CA TYR A 464 7.41 -12.42 -17.94
C TYR A 464 8.03 -12.42 -19.36
N ALA A 465 9.28 -12.01 -19.48
CA ALA A 465 10.00 -11.94 -20.75
C ALA A 465 10.13 -13.32 -21.43
N ARG A 466 10.34 -14.37 -20.62
CA ARG A 466 10.40 -15.75 -21.12
C ARG A 466 9.08 -16.22 -21.72
N ILE A 467 7.94 -15.84 -21.13
CA ILE A 467 6.63 -16.13 -21.71
C ILE A 467 6.45 -15.35 -23.00
N CYS A 468 6.78 -14.07 -23.04
CA CYS A 468 6.71 -13.25 -24.25
C CYS A 468 7.55 -13.87 -25.39
N SER A 469 8.74 -14.33 -25.09
CA SER A 469 9.62 -15.00 -26.05
C SER A 469 9.05 -16.34 -26.55
N LEU A 470 8.44 -17.13 -25.65
CA LEU A 470 7.74 -18.37 -26.00
C LEU A 470 6.60 -18.10 -26.99
N LEU A 471 5.71 -17.16 -26.65
CA LEU A 471 4.54 -16.81 -27.47
C LEU A 471 4.97 -16.25 -28.84
N LYS A 472 6.02 -15.45 -28.87
CA LYS A 472 6.61 -14.96 -30.11
C LYS A 472 7.14 -16.11 -30.99
N THR A 473 7.89 -17.05 -30.42
CA THR A 473 8.41 -18.21 -31.15
C THR A 473 7.27 -19.04 -31.77
N VAL A 474 6.18 -19.24 -31.02
CA VAL A 474 4.99 -19.95 -31.51
C VAL A 474 4.32 -19.18 -32.67
N ALA A 475 4.26 -17.84 -32.57
CA ALA A 475 3.71 -17.00 -33.63
C ALA A 475 4.60 -17.02 -34.89
N ASP A 476 5.92 -17.00 -34.74
CA ASP A 476 6.87 -17.10 -35.85
C ASP A 476 6.77 -18.46 -36.56
N GLU A 477 6.32 -19.52 -35.88
CA GLU A 477 6.02 -20.84 -36.44
C GLU A 477 4.60 -20.91 -37.09
N GLY A 478 3.86 -19.78 -37.18
CA GLY A 478 2.54 -19.70 -37.79
C GLY A 478 1.39 -20.19 -36.88
N ARG A 479 1.64 -20.39 -35.59
CA ARG A 479 0.63 -20.75 -34.57
C ARG A 479 0.27 -19.52 -33.74
N SER A 480 -0.93 -19.53 -33.15
CA SER A 480 -1.37 -18.50 -32.21
C SER A 480 -1.88 -19.13 -30.92
N VAL A 481 -1.91 -18.37 -29.85
CA VAL A 481 -2.63 -18.76 -28.63
C VAL A 481 -4.11 -18.93 -29.04
N PRO A 482 -4.70 -20.10 -28.83
CA PRO A 482 -6.12 -20.29 -29.17
C PRO A 482 -6.99 -19.52 -28.17
N ALA A 483 -8.24 -19.23 -28.58
CA ALA A 483 -9.25 -18.80 -27.61
C ALA A 483 -9.62 -19.98 -26.68
N THR A 484 -10.08 -19.68 -25.46
CA THR A 484 -10.39 -20.72 -24.45
C THR A 484 -11.42 -21.71 -24.90
N ASP A 485 -12.44 -21.28 -25.69
CA ASP A 485 -13.47 -22.14 -26.26
C ASP A 485 -12.96 -23.14 -27.33
N LYS A 486 -11.69 -22.99 -27.74
CA LYS A 486 -11.03 -23.84 -28.77
C LYS A 486 -9.91 -24.72 -28.20
N ALA A 487 -9.76 -24.76 -26.91
CA ALA A 487 -8.78 -25.61 -26.24
C ALA A 487 -9.46 -26.45 -25.16
N ASP A 488 -9.03 -27.69 -25.04
CA ASP A 488 -9.49 -28.58 -23.96
C ASP A 488 -8.63 -28.33 -22.70
N LEU A 489 -9.12 -27.47 -21.82
CA LEU A 489 -8.43 -27.15 -20.56
C LEU A 489 -8.44 -28.31 -19.55
N SER A 490 -9.23 -29.36 -19.74
CA SER A 490 -9.21 -30.59 -18.91
C SER A 490 -7.87 -31.32 -19.01
N LEU A 491 -7.12 -31.10 -20.10
CA LEU A 491 -5.80 -31.66 -20.34
C LEU A 491 -4.72 -31.07 -19.40
N LEU A 492 -5.02 -29.95 -18.73
CA LEU A 492 -4.13 -29.35 -17.70
C LEU A 492 -4.24 -30.11 -16.36
N SER A 493 -3.95 -31.40 -16.39
CA SER A 493 -4.16 -32.32 -15.25
C SER A 493 -2.88 -32.62 -14.46
N GLY A 494 -1.71 -32.24 -14.98
CA GLY A 494 -0.44 -32.46 -14.33
C GLY A 494 -0.23 -31.64 -13.05
N GLU A 495 0.60 -32.13 -12.16
CA GLU A 495 0.88 -31.47 -10.87
C GLU A 495 1.34 -30.03 -11.03
N GLN A 496 2.29 -29.76 -11.95
CA GLN A 496 2.86 -28.43 -12.15
C GLN A 496 1.86 -27.49 -12.86
N GLU A 497 0.99 -28.01 -13.73
CA GLU A 497 -0.08 -27.26 -14.37
C GLU A 497 -1.11 -26.81 -13.33
N ARG A 498 -1.60 -27.73 -12.50
CA ARG A 498 -2.55 -27.45 -11.42
C ARG A 498 -1.97 -26.52 -10.35
N ALA A 499 -0.70 -26.69 -10.00
CA ALA A 499 -0.01 -25.80 -9.06
C ALA A 499 0.08 -24.37 -9.58
N LEU A 500 0.38 -24.20 -10.89
CA LEU A 500 0.43 -22.87 -11.51
C LEU A 500 -0.97 -22.23 -11.55
N ILE A 501 -2.02 -22.99 -11.92
CA ILE A 501 -3.41 -22.49 -11.97
C ILE A 501 -3.86 -22.04 -10.56
N LYS A 502 -3.51 -22.78 -9.50
CA LYS A 502 -3.82 -22.37 -8.13
C LYS A 502 -3.14 -21.04 -7.77
N GLU A 503 -1.90 -20.81 -8.21
CA GLU A 503 -1.25 -19.51 -8.00
C GLU A 503 -1.95 -18.39 -8.80
N LEU A 504 -2.45 -18.65 -10.02
CA LEU A 504 -3.25 -17.65 -10.74
C LEU A 504 -4.50 -17.27 -9.94
N ALA A 505 -5.22 -18.24 -9.38
CA ALA A 505 -6.42 -18.01 -8.59
C ALA A 505 -6.14 -17.24 -7.27
N ASN A 506 -4.95 -17.37 -6.69
CA ASN A 506 -4.55 -16.68 -5.46
C ASN A 506 -4.43 -15.16 -5.63
N PHE A 507 -4.30 -14.63 -6.83
CA PHE A 507 -4.02 -13.22 -7.08
C PHE A 507 -5.04 -12.27 -6.43
N SER A 508 -6.33 -12.53 -6.63
CA SER A 508 -7.40 -11.71 -6.04
C SER A 508 -7.37 -11.71 -4.50
N GLU A 509 -7.01 -12.83 -3.90
CA GLU A 509 -6.91 -12.97 -2.45
C GLU A 509 -5.71 -12.21 -1.87
N GLU A 510 -4.56 -12.25 -2.56
CA GLU A 510 -3.37 -11.50 -2.19
C GLU A 510 -3.61 -9.99 -2.25
N ILE A 511 -4.33 -9.50 -3.26
CA ILE A 511 -4.73 -8.08 -3.35
C ILE A 511 -5.66 -7.74 -2.17
N ARG A 512 -6.66 -8.58 -1.89
CA ARG A 512 -7.58 -8.37 -0.77
C ARG A 512 -6.84 -8.32 0.58
N MET A 513 -5.86 -9.20 0.80
CA MET A 513 -5.05 -9.22 2.01
C MET A 513 -4.15 -7.99 2.11
N ALA A 514 -3.49 -7.60 1.02
CA ALA A 514 -2.67 -6.40 0.94
C ALA A 514 -3.49 -5.13 1.27
N ALA A 515 -4.72 -5.03 0.77
CA ALA A 515 -5.62 -3.91 1.06
C ALA A 515 -6.09 -3.90 2.52
N ARG A 516 -6.43 -5.07 3.08
CA ARG A 516 -6.89 -5.22 4.47
C ARG A 516 -5.80 -4.82 5.47
N ASP A 517 -4.58 -5.27 5.23
CA ASP A 517 -3.46 -5.13 6.17
C ASP A 517 -2.60 -3.89 5.87
N TYR A 518 -2.92 -3.13 4.81
CA TYR A 518 -2.11 -2.02 4.28
C TYR A 518 -0.65 -2.42 4.01
N ASP A 519 -0.45 -3.64 3.55
CA ASP A 519 0.87 -4.24 3.33
C ASP A 519 1.10 -4.62 1.86
N PRO A 520 1.76 -3.76 1.05
CA PRO A 520 2.09 -4.07 -0.34
C PRO A 520 2.98 -5.29 -0.54
N SER A 521 3.71 -5.74 0.48
CA SER A 521 4.63 -6.89 0.38
C SER A 521 3.92 -8.21 0.05
N TYR A 522 2.61 -8.30 0.26
CA TYR A 522 1.82 -9.44 -0.23
C TYR A 522 1.98 -9.63 -1.74
N ILE A 523 1.95 -8.54 -2.51
CA ILE A 523 2.10 -8.58 -3.98
C ILE A 523 3.53 -8.98 -4.36
N ASN A 524 4.55 -8.46 -3.66
CA ASN A 524 5.95 -8.85 -3.89
C ASN A 524 6.14 -10.37 -3.72
N ARG A 525 5.70 -10.90 -2.57
CA ARG A 525 5.79 -12.33 -2.27
C ARG A 525 5.01 -13.20 -3.25
N TYR A 526 3.83 -12.73 -3.62
CA TYR A 526 2.99 -13.41 -4.59
C TYR A 526 3.67 -13.53 -5.96
N LEU A 527 4.21 -12.43 -6.51
CA LEU A 527 4.88 -12.45 -7.82
C LEU A 527 6.10 -13.38 -7.83
N MET A 528 6.85 -13.45 -6.73
CA MET A 528 7.95 -14.42 -6.59
C MET A 528 7.46 -15.87 -6.65
N ARG A 529 6.35 -16.19 -5.97
CA ARG A 529 5.75 -17.54 -6.00
C ARG A 529 5.22 -17.87 -7.40
N LEU A 530 4.52 -16.93 -8.04
CA LEU A 530 3.98 -17.11 -9.39
C LEU A 530 5.10 -17.33 -10.42
N ALA A 531 6.15 -16.51 -10.40
CA ALA A 531 7.32 -16.68 -11.26
C ALA A 531 7.97 -18.06 -11.05
N GLY A 532 8.16 -18.47 -9.79
CA GLY A 532 8.70 -19.79 -9.45
C GLY A 532 7.80 -20.94 -9.91
N ALA A 533 6.48 -20.81 -9.78
CA ALA A 533 5.50 -21.80 -10.28
C ALA A 533 5.57 -21.90 -11.81
N PHE A 534 5.65 -20.76 -12.51
CA PHE A 534 5.82 -20.75 -13.96
C PHE A 534 7.13 -21.44 -14.40
N HIS A 535 8.25 -21.17 -13.74
CA HIS A 535 9.52 -21.81 -14.11
C HIS A 535 9.47 -23.34 -13.92
N ARG A 536 8.82 -23.84 -12.86
CA ARG A 536 8.60 -25.29 -12.67
C ARG A 536 7.70 -25.88 -13.77
N PHE A 537 6.60 -25.23 -14.07
CA PHE A 537 5.72 -25.62 -15.17
C PHE A 537 6.47 -25.67 -16.50
N TYR A 538 7.19 -24.59 -16.85
CA TYR A 538 7.93 -24.50 -18.12
C TYR A 538 8.98 -25.59 -18.29
N ASN A 539 9.65 -25.97 -17.20
CA ASN A 539 10.68 -27.01 -17.22
C ASN A 539 10.10 -28.44 -17.26
N ALA A 540 8.94 -28.65 -16.64
CA ALA A 540 8.33 -29.99 -16.54
C ALA A 540 7.36 -30.28 -17.68
N CYS A 541 6.65 -29.27 -18.21
CA CYS A 541 5.57 -29.41 -19.16
C CYS A 541 5.98 -28.86 -20.53
N ARG A 542 6.39 -29.75 -21.42
CA ARG A 542 6.75 -29.35 -22.81
C ARG A 542 5.54 -28.75 -23.51
N ILE A 543 5.75 -27.74 -24.34
CA ILE A 543 4.76 -27.14 -25.21
C ILE A 543 5.10 -27.48 -26.67
N LYS A 544 6.36 -27.29 -27.05
CA LYS A 544 6.85 -27.60 -28.38
C LYS A 544 7.07 -29.12 -28.54
N GLY A 545 6.46 -29.69 -29.60
CA GLY A 545 6.58 -31.12 -29.90
C GLY A 545 5.58 -32.01 -29.16
N GLU A 546 4.66 -31.44 -28.41
CA GLU A 546 3.50 -32.17 -27.86
C GLU A 546 2.35 -32.23 -28.88
N ALA A 547 1.33 -33.06 -28.61
CA ALA A 547 0.09 -33.08 -29.37
C ALA A 547 -0.56 -31.69 -29.33
N ASP A 548 -1.21 -31.28 -30.43
CA ASP A 548 -1.70 -29.91 -30.61
C ASP A 548 -2.71 -29.48 -29.55
N ASP A 549 -3.55 -30.38 -29.08
CA ASP A 549 -4.52 -30.13 -28.03
C ASP A 549 -3.88 -29.83 -26.67
N VAL A 550 -2.89 -30.64 -26.26
CA VAL A 550 -2.10 -30.42 -25.04
C VAL A 550 -1.26 -29.13 -25.17
N ALA A 551 -0.60 -28.93 -26.32
CA ALA A 551 0.18 -27.73 -26.56
C ALA A 551 -0.68 -26.46 -26.51
N ASN A 552 -1.89 -26.50 -27.06
CA ASN A 552 -2.85 -25.40 -27.03
C ASN A 552 -3.31 -25.05 -25.61
N ALA A 553 -3.64 -26.05 -24.79
CA ALA A 553 -4.02 -25.86 -23.40
C ALA A 553 -2.84 -25.23 -22.59
N ARG A 554 -1.61 -25.71 -22.78
CA ARG A 554 -0.41 -25.18 -22.13
C ARG A 554 -0.03 -23.76 -22.60
N LEU A 555 -0.27 -23.42 -23.87
CA LEU A 555 -0.10 -22.06 -24.39
C LEU A 555 -1.06 -21.08 -23.75
N LEU A 556 -2.32 -21.46 -23.57
CA LEU A 556 -3.31 -20.66 -22.83
C LEU A 556 -2.88 -20.43 -21.39
N LEU A 557 -2.43 -21.48 -20.70
CA LEU A 557 -1.93 -21.35 -19.33
C LEU A 557 -0.71 -20.41 -19.24
N ALA A 558 0.21 -20.49 -20.20
CA ALA A 558 1.34 -19.57 -20.28
C ALA A 558 0.88 -18.13 -20.53
N ALA A 559 -0.06 -17.91 -21.45
CA ALA A 559 -0.62 -16.58 -21.75
C ALA A 559 -1.37 -16.01 -20.54
N ALA A 560 -2.18 -16.82 -19.85
CA ALA A 560 -2.84 -16.43 -18.59
C ALA A 560 -1.81 -16.05 -17.52
N THR A 561 -0.72 -16.82 -17.39
CA THR A 561 0.36 -16.48 -16.44
C THR A 561 1.03 -15.15 -16.77
N ARG A 562 1.30 -14.88 -18.06
CA ARG A 562 1.83 -13.58 -18.50
C ARG A 562 0.90 -12.44 -18.09
N GLN A 563 -0.41 -12.61 -18.28
CA GLN A 563 -1.40 -11.59 -17.93
C GLN A 563 -1.40 -11.29 -16.43
N VAL A 564 -1.38 -12.31 -15.58
CA VAL A 564 -1.38 -12.12 -14.12
C VAL A 564 -0.06 -11.52 -13.64
N LEU A 565 1.09 -11.93 -14.21
CA LEU A 565 2.38 -11.27 -13.95
C LEU A 565 2.32 -9.78 -14.33
N ALA A 566 1.76 -9.46 -15.50
CA ALA A 566 1.61 -8.07 -15.97
C ALA A 566 0.75 -7.24 -15.00
N ASN A 567 -0.36 -7.80 -14.52
CA ASN A 567 -1.25 -7.14 -13.58
C ASN A 567 -0.55 -6.87 -12.23
N GLY A 568 0.15 -7.86 -11.70
CA GLY A 568 0.92 -7.70 -10.46
C GLY A 568 2.08 -6.71 -10.58
N LEU A 569 2.83 -6.73 -11.69
CA LEU A 569 3.86 -5.74 -12.00
C LEU A 569 3.26 -4.32 -12.10
N THR A 570 2.06 -4.19 -12.69
CA THR A 570 1.32 -2.92 -12.76
C THR A 570 0.98 -2.38 -11.37
N ILE A 571 0.51 -3.22 -10.44
CA ILE A 571 0.20 -2.82 -9.06
C ILE A 571 1.45 -2.27 -8.36
N LEU A 572 2.60 -2.92 -8.54
CA LEU A 572 3.87 -2.45 -7.96
C LEU A 572 4.48 -1.25 -8.72
N GLY A 573 3.93 -0.88 -9.89
CA GLY A 573 4.48 0.15 -10.75
C GLY A 573 5.85 -0.24 -11.35
N LEU A 574 6.03 -1.51 -11.68
CA LEU A 574 7.24 -2.07 -12.30
C LEU A 574 7.06 -2.20 -13.81
N SER A 575 8.16 -2.11 -14.54
CA SER A 575 8.18 -2.32 -15.97
C SER A 575 7.93 -3.79 -16.36
N LYS A 576 7.48 -4.00 -17.59
CA LYS A 576 7.13 -5.30 -18.17
C LYS A 576 7.98 -5.55 -19.41
N PRO A 577 9.28 -5.87 -19.28
CA PRO A 577 10.16 -6.08 -20.41
C PRO A 577 9.77 -7.35 -21.16
N GLU A 578 9.51 -7.22 -22.46
CA GLU A 578 9.18 -8.39 -23.30
C GLU A 578 10.41 -9.21 -23.68
N LYS A 579 11.60 -8.64 -23.45
CA LYS A 579 12.89 -9.26 -23.76
C LYS A 579 13.92 -8.84 -22.71
N MET A 580 14.65 -9.80 -22.20
CA MET A 580 15.77 -9.64 -21.28
C MET A 580 16.95 -10.48 -21.73
#